data_ad4feb0bb3007edde4c97f8b02fbb8c9
#
_entry.id   ad4feb0bb3007edde4c97f8b02fbb8c9
#
_cell.length_a   1.000
_cell.length_b   1.000
_cell.length_c   1.000
_cell.angle_alpha   90.00
_cell.angle_beta   90.00
_cell.angle_gamma   90.00
#
_symmetry.space_group_name_H-M   'P 1'
#
loop_
_entity.id
_entity.type
_entity.pdbx_description
1 polymer ?
#
loop_
_entity_poly.entity_id
_entity_poly.type
_entity_poly.pdbx_seq_one_letter_code
_entity_poly.pdbx_strand_id
1 'polypeptide(L)'
;MEPTGNPANPGLTPSGHVDTFARDHLPPRERWPVLVHDRPELHYPDRLNCGAELLDRSAERFGAERPAFHAPSGETWTYGTLREHVDRIAHVLTGELGVRPGQRVLLRGPTTPWLAACWLAVMKAGAVAVTVLAQQRSQELATMCEIAEVRHALCDIRSVDDLIKAGVPGLSVTTYGGEGPDDLLARAARHPGRYEAVDTAADDVALIAFTSGTTGRPKGCMHFHRDVLAIADTFARHILKPVPDDVFAGSPPLGFTFGLGGLVIFPLRFGASSVLLEQAGPKQLLPAIGRYGITVLFTAPTAYRTMLDQLDAHDVSSLRRCVSAGENLPAATWQAWHQRTGHRVINGIGATELLHIFISAADDAIRPGTTGRPVPGWHARVVDDSGAPVPDGEPGLLAVRGPVGCRYLADDRQLQYVRHGWNVTGDTYVRDPDGYFRYVARADDMIISAGYNVAGPEVEEALLRHPDVAETAVVGRPDELRGQIVVAYVVPREGARPDADRLREFVKGELVPYKCPREIVFLDALPRTATGKLQRFRLRTQPPQEPGP
;
A
#
# COMPACT_ATOMS: atom_id res chain seq x y z
N MET A 1 1.69 -30.63 -28.52
CA MET A 1 1.38 -29.24 -28.83
C MET A 1 2.48 -28.40 -28.16
N GLU A 2 3.32 -27.79 -28.96
CA GLU A 2 4.33 -26.85 -28.42
C GLU A 2 3.60 -25.67 -27.76
N PRO A 3 4.08 -25.19 -26.60
CA PRO A 3 3.46 -24.06 -25.94
C PRO A 3 3.68 -22.80 -26.80
N THR A 4 2.60 -22.23 -27.30
CA THR A 4 2.61 -20.94 -28.01
C THR A 4 2.94 -19.84 -27.00
N GLY A 5 4.24 -19.58 -26.78
CA GLY A 5 4.69 -18.41 -26.03
C GLY A 5 4.27 -17.14 -26.77
N ASN A 6 3.74 -16.14 -26.04
CA ASN A 6 3.46 -14.82 -26.59
C ASN A 6 4.77 -14.25 -27.18
N PRO A 7 4.85 -13.97 -28.49
CA PRO A 7 6.08 -13.48 -29.13
C PRO A 7 6.56 -12.13 -28.57
N ALA A 8 5.71 -11.37 -27.88
CA ALA A 8 6.06 -10.07 -27.27
C ALA A 8 6.87 -10.18 -25.97
N ASN A 9 6.92 -11.36 -25.31
CA ASN A 9 7.61 -11.57 -24.04
C ASN A 9 8.44 -12.86 -24.01
N PRO A 10 9.47 -12.99 -24.86
CA PRO A 10 10.35 -14.16 -24.87
C PRO A 10 11.09 -14.29 -23.53
N GLY A 11 11.26 -15.54 -23.05
CA GLY A 11 12.03 -15.84 -21.83
C GLY A 11 11.21 -15.86 -20.54
N LEU A 12 9.88 -15.85 -20.60
CA LEU A 12 9.02 -16.22 -19.46
C LEU A 12 8.90 -17.74 -19.38
N THR A 13 8.77 -18.26 -18.16
CA THR A 13 8.51 -19.67 -17.88
C THR A 13 7.20 -20.13 -18.55
N PRO A 14 7.09 -21.36 -19.05
CA PRO A 14 5.82 -21.87 -19.55
C PRO A 14 4.70 -21.72 -18.51
N SER A 15 3.63 -21.02 -18.89
CA SER A 15 2.56 -20.64 -17.98
C SER A 15 1.77 -21.84 -17.46
N GLY A 16 1.36 -21.80 -16.18
CA GLY A 16 0.33 -22.66 -15.63
C GLY A 16 -1.09 -22.15 -15.87
N HIS A 17 -1.24 -20.94 -16.44
CA HIS A 17 -2.54 -20.34 -16.72
C HIS A 17 -3.19 -20.94 -17.97
N VAL A 18 -4.50 -21.19 -17.88
CA VAL A 18 -5.36 -21.56 -19.00
C VAL A 18 -5.94 -20.32 -19.68
N ASP A 19 -6.33 -19.32 -18.87
CA ASP A 19 -6.72 -17.99 -19.36
C ASP A 19 -5.46 -17.12 -19.43
N THR A 20 -5.06 -16.77 -20.65
CA THR A 20 -3.80 -16.06 -20.92
C THR A 20 -3.93 -14.55 -20.90
N PHE A 21 -5.14 -14.00 -20.67
CA PHE A 21 -5.43 -12.56 -20.76
C PHE A 21 -4.37 -11.69 -20.06
N ALA A 22 -4.09 -11.94 -18.78
CA ALA A 22 -3.16 -11.10 -18.03
C ALA A 22 -1.74 -11.17 -18.62
N ARG A 23 -1.32 -12.35 -19.08
CA ARG A 23 -0.01 -12.56 -19.70
C ARG A 23 0.08 -11.90 -21.09
N ASP A 24 -0.98 -11.98 -21.89
CA ASP A 24 -1.05 -11.40 -23.23
C ASP A 24 -1.07 -9.88 -23.21
N HIS A 25 -1.55 -9.30 -22.10
CA HIS A 25 -1.60 -7.84 -21.88
C HIS A 25 -0.44 -7.29 -21.03
N LEU A 26 0.60 -8.10 -20.77
CA LEU A 26 1.85 -7.56 -20.24
C LEU A 26 2.46 -6.56 -21.23
N PRO A 27 3.02 -5.43 -20.76
CA PRO A 27 3.74 -4.54 -21.65
C PRO A 27 4.88 -5.30 -22.36
N PRO A 28 5.26 -4.91 -23.59
CA PRO A 28 6.41 -5.49 -24.29
C PRO A 28 7.68 -5.45 -23.41
N ARG A 29 8.51 -6.48 -23.49
CA ARG A 29 9.65 -6.70 -22.59
C ARG A 29 10.62 -5.52 -22.53
N GLU A 30 10.83 -4.84 -23.63
CA GLU A 30 11.67 -3.64 -23.74
C GLU A 30 11.13 -2.43 -22.94
N ARG A 31 9.85 -2.48 -22.54
CA ARG A 31 9.19 -1.45 -21.70
C ARG A 31 9.19 -1.82 -20.22
N TRP A 32 9.80 -2.95 -19.86
CA TRP A 32 9.89 -3.35 -18.46
C TRP A 32 11.03 -2.63 -17.76
N PRO A 33 10.94 -2.44 -16.43
CA PRO A 33 12.12 -2.09 -15.65
C PRO A 33 13.12 -3.25 -15.67
N VAL A 34 14.39 -2.94 -15.48
CA VAL A 34 15.39 -3.98 -15.22
C VAL A 34 15.11 -4.58 -13.85
N LEU A 35 14.74 -5.85 -13.80
CA LEU A 35 14.54 -6.59 -12.55
C LEU A 35 15.90 -7.08 -12.03
N VAL A 36 16.11 -6.97 -10.71
CA VAL A 36 17.35 -7.32 -10.03
C VAL A 36 17.07 -8.45 -9.02
N HIS A 37 17.71 -9.59 -9.22
CA HIS A 37 17.61 -10.77 -8.36
C HIS A 37 19.02 -11.21 -7.93
N ASP A 38 19.82 -10.26 -7.45
CA ASP A 38 21.24 -10.45 -7.11
C ASP A 38 21.49 -11.04 -5.72
N ARG A 39 20.41 -11.37 -4.99
CA ARG A 39 20.48 -11.92 -3.64
C ARG A 39 19.99 -13.37 -3.62
N PRO A 40 20.61 -14.25 -2.81
CA PRO A 40 20.23 -15.66 -2.74
C PRO A 40 18.75 -15.89 -2.41
N GLU A 41 18.18 -15.07 -1.50
CA GLU A 41 16.78 -15.15 -1.07
C GLU A 41 15.77 -14.75 -2.16
N LEU A 42 16.22 -14.21 -3.29
CA LEU A 42 15.41 -13.82 -4.45
C LEU A 42 15.50 -14.84 -5.61
N HIS A 43 16.23 -15.93 -5.41
CA HIS A 43 16.30 -17.01 -6.40
C HIS A 43 15.16 -17.99 -6.17
N TYR A 44 14.05 -17.76 -6.84
CA TYR A 44 12.87 -18.63 -6.81
C TYR A 44 12.94 -19.70 -7.89
N PRO A 45 12.32 -20.88 -7.66
CA PRO A 45 12.16 -21.89 -8.72
C PRO A 45 11.23 -21.36 -9.83
N ASP A 46 11.36 -21.94 -11.03
CA ASP A 46 10.53 -21.57 -12.18
C ASP A 46 9.03 -21.84 -11.94
N ARG A 47 8.73 -22.88 -11.16
CA ARG A 47 7.37 -23.25 -10.74
C ARG A 47 7.14 -22.83 -9.30
N LEU A 48 6.14 -21.96 -9.08
CA LEU A 48 5.89 -21.39 -7.78
C LEU A 48 4.45 -20.87 -7.68
N ASN A 49 3.72 -21.32 -6.67
CA ASN A 49 2.43 -20.75 -6.27
C ASN A 49 2.59 -19.99 -4.95
N CYS A 50 2.44 -18.66 -4.95
CA CYS A 50 2.68 -17.85 -3.76
C CYS A 50 1.66 -18.14 -2.63
N GLY A 51 0.44 -18.59 -2.93
CA GLY A 51 -0.52 -19.01 -1.92
C GLY A 51 -0.07 -20.27 -1.17
N ALA A 52 0.44 -21.26 -1.90
CA ALA A 52 1.02 -22.46 -1.29
C ALA A 52 2.29 -22.15 -0.47
N GLU A 53 3.16 -21.26 -0.98
CA GLU A 53 4.37 -20.85 -0.27
C GLU A 53 4.05 -20.12 1.04
N LEU A 54 3.06 -19.22 1.02
CA LEU A 54 2.66 -18.43 2.21
C LEU A 54 1.88 -19.24 3.24
N LEU A 55 1.13 -20.26 2.81
CA LEU A 55 0.25 -20.99 3.71
C LEU A 55 0.71 -22.43 3.96
N ASP A 56 0.78 -23.26 2.90
CA ASP A 56 1.07 -24.70 3.07
C ASP A 56 2.51 -24.90 3.59
N ARG A 57 3.49 -24.26 2.92
CA ARG A 57 4.90 -24.35 3.33
C ARG A 57 5.16 -23.70 4.69
N SER A 58 4.44 -22.62 5.01
CA SER A 58 4.57 -21.98 6.33
C SER A 58 3.95 -22.84 7.43
N ALA A 59 2.80 -23.47 7.19
CA ALA A 59 2.22 -24.44 8.14
C ALA A 59 3.13 -25.65 8.38
N GLU A 60 3.77 -26.17 7.32
CA GLU A 60 4.77 -27.26 7.42
C GLU A 60 6.01 -26.82 8.21
N ARG A 61 6.52 -25.61 7.95
CA ARG A 61 7.76 -25.11 8.53
C ARG A 61 7.63 -24.67 9.98
N PHE A 62 6.55 -23.96 10.31
CA PHE A 62 6.39 -23.30 11.61
C PHE A 62 5.40 -24.02 12.53
N GLY A 63 4.56 -24.92 11.99
CA GLY A 63 3.55 -25.68 12.72
C GLY A 63 2.12 -25.23 12.42
N ALA A 64 1.25 -26.21 12.11
CA ALA A 64 -0.13 -25.97 11.74
C ALA A 64 -0.99 -25.38 12.90
N GLU A 65 -0.62 -25.65 14.13
CA GLU A 65 -1.34 -25.20 15.34
C GLU A 65 -1.00 -23.76 15.76
N ARG A 66 -0.02 -23.13 15.11
CA ARG A 66 0.33 -21.73 15.41
C ARG A 66 -0.80 -20.80 14.99
N PRO A 67 -1.06 -19.71 15.74
CA PRO A 67 -1.98 -18.66 15.33
C PRO A 67 -1.55 -18.03 14.00
N ALA A 68 -2.49 -17.86 13.08
CA ALA A 68 -2.32 -17.11 11.83
C ALA A 68 -3.09 -15.79 11.87
N PHE A 69 -4.39 -15.85 12.19
CA PHE A 69 -5.23 -14.65 12.27
C PHE A 69 -6.06 -14.61 13.55
N HIS A 70 -6.19 -13.41 14.12
CA HIS A 70 -7.12 -13.10 15.21
C HIS A 70 -8.20 -12.17 14.69
N ALA A 71 -9.46 -12.56 14.89
CA ALA A 71 -10.61 -11.72 14.59
C ALA A 71 -11.05 -10.92 15.84
N PRO A 72 -11.64 -9.72 15.68
CA PRO A 72 -12.20 -8.93 16.78
C PRO A 72 -13.29 -9.65 17.58
N SER A 73 -13.97 -10.63 16.97
CA SER A 73 -14.93 -11.53 17.63
C SER A 73 -14.34 -12.37 18.76
N GLY A 74 -13.00 -12.45 18.84
CA GLY A 74 -12.25 -13.32 19.76
C GLY A 74 -11.87 -14.67 19.15
N GLU A 75 -12.27 -14.94 17.92
CA GLU A 75 -11.88 -16.14 17.19
C GLU A 75 -10.43 -16.06 16.76
N THR A 76 -9.70 -17.15 16.94
CA THR A 76 -8.30 -17.29 16.46
C THR A 76 -8.22 -18.45 15.48
N TRP A 77 -7.74 -18.16 14.27
CA TRP A 77 -7.45 -19.17 13.26
C TRP A 77 -6.00 -19.56 13.33
N THR A 78 -5.74 -20.86 13.43
CA THR A 78 -4.39 -21.42 13.28
C THR A 78 -4.03 -21.49 11.78
N TYR A 79 -2.75 -21.72 11.47
CA TYR A 79 -2.32 -22.02 10.10
C TYR A 79 -3.08 -23.22 9.51
N GLY A 80 -3.37 -24.24 10.35
CA GLY A 80 -4.16 -25.40 9.96
C GLY A 80 -5.60 -25.04 9.63
N THR A 81 -6.27 -24.30 10.48
CA THR A 81 -7.65 -23.84 10.28
C THR A 81 -7.75 -22.91 9.05
N LEU A 82 -6.79 -21.98 8.91
CA LEU A 82 -6.74 -21.10 7.74
C LEU A 82 -6.58 -21.90 6.46
N ARG A 83 -5.67 -22.90 6.44
CA ARG A 83 -5.47 -23.78 5.28
C ARG A 83 -6.75 -24.53 4.91
N GLU A 84 -7.44 -25.08 5.90
CA GLU A 84 -8.68 -25.80 5.66
C GLU A 84 -9.76 -24.89 5.02
N HIS A 85 -9.94 -23.67 5.52
CA HIS A 85 -10.86 -22.69 4.92
C HIS A 85 -10.45 -22.30 3.50
N VAL A 86 -9.18 -22.01 3.29
CA VAL A 86 -8.62 -21.65 1.97
C VAL A 86 -8.85 -22.78 0.96
N ASP A 87 -8.57 -24.02 1.36
CA ASP A 87 -8.70 -25.20 0.50
C ASP A 87 -10.15 -25.47 0.11
N ARG A 88 -11.08 -25.33 1.05
CA ARG A 88 -12.53 -25.43 0.79
C ARG A 88 -13.03 -24.34 -0.16
N ILE A 89 -12.58 -23.08 0.02
CA ILE A 89 -12.92 -21.98 -0.89
C ILE A 89 -12.33 -22.24 -2.30
N ALA A 90 -11.11 -22.76 -2.39
CA ALA A 90 -10.50 -23.11 -3.67
C ALA A 90 -11.30 -24.19 -4.44
N HIS A 91 -11.87 -25.16 -3.74
CA HIS A 91 -12.80 -26.14 -4.34
C HIS A 91 -14.07 -25.47 -4.89
N VAL A 92 -14.67 -24.52 -4.15
CA VAL A 92 -15.83 -23.78 -4.68
C VAL A 92 -15.46 -23.00 -5.92
N LEU A 93 -14.32 -22.28 -5.90
CA LEU A 93 -13.84 -21.50 -7.05
C LEU A 93 -13.71 -22.38 -8.30
N THR A 94 -13.00 -23.48 -8.20
CA THR A 94 -12.65 -24.31 -9.38
C THR A 94 -13.75 -25.30 -9.75
N GLY A 95 -14.40 -25.93 -8.78
CA GLY A 95 -15.39 -26.98 -8.98
C GLY A 95 -16.81 -26.46 -9.23
N GLU A 96 -17.26 -25.43 -8.51
CA GLU A 96 -18.62 -24.94 -8.60
C GLU A 96 -18.76 -23.67 -9.44
N LEU A 97 -17.82 -22.70 -9.27
CA LEU A 97 -17.82 -21.44 -10.03
C LEU A 97 -17.12 -21.56 -11.38
N GLY A 98 -16.39 -22.66 -11.63
CA GLY A 98 -15.70 -22.92 -12.87
C GLY A 98 -14.52 -21.97 -13.14
N VAL A 99 -13.96 -21.35 -12.09
CA VAL A 99 -12.78 -20.49 -12.22
C VAL A 99 -11.59 -21.31 -12.69
N ARG A 100 -10.97 -20.87 -13.77
CA ARG A 100 -9.78 -21.50 -14.36
C ARG A 100 -8.52 -20.71 -14.03
N PRO A 101 -7.35 -21.37 -13.99
CA PRO A 101 -6.08 -20.67 -13.81
C PRO A 101 -5.91 -19.51 -14.80
N GLY A 102 -5.49 -18.34 -14.30
CA GLY A 102 -5.33 -17.10 -15.05
C GLY A 102 -6.58 -16.21 -15.12
N GLN A 103 -7.78 -16.70 -14.77
CA GLN A 103 -8.96 -15.85 -14.70
C GLN A 103 -8.87 -14.86 -13.53
N ARG A 104 -9.39 -13.64 -13.75
CA ARG A 104 -9.38 -12.57 -12.76
C ARG A 104 -10.58 -12.71 -11.84
N VAL A 105 -10.29 -12.73 -10.53
CA VAL A 105 -11.31 -12.79 -9.47
C VAL A 105 -11.21 -11.53 -8.63
N LEU A 106 -12.27 -10.72 -8.64
CA LEU A 106 -12.34 -9.51 -7.80
C LEU A 106 -12.61 -9.91 -6.36
N LEU A 107 -11.84 -9.31 -5.45
CA LEU A 107 -11.94 -9.51 -4.00
C LEU A 107 -12.33 -8.20 -3.31
N ARG A 108 -13.49 -8.20 -2.64
CA ARG A 108 -14.07 -7.02 -2.01
C ARG A 108 -14.62 -7.34 -0.62
N GLY A 109 -14.21 -6.56 0.35
CA GLY A 109 -14.70 -6.66 1.72
C GLY A 109 -13.87 -5.87 2.71
N PRO A 110 -14.30 -5.77 3.96
CA PRO A 110 -13.50 -5.22 5.04
C PRO A 110 -12.32 -6.15 5.38
N THR A 111 -11.37 -5.63 6.15
CA THR A 111 -10.17 -6.37 6.59
C THR A 111 -10.56 -7.45 7.60
N THR A 112 -10.77 -8.67 7.10
CA THR A 112 -11.19 -9.84 7.90
C THR A 112 -10.36 -11.08 7.54
N PRO A 113 -10.32 -12.11 8.41
CA PRO A 113 -9.74 -13.42 8.06
C PRO A 113 -10.34 -14.04 6.80
N TRP A 114 -11.65 -13.85 6.56
CA TRP A 114 -12.32 -14.37 5.37
C TRP A 114 -11.86 -13.71 4.07
N LEU A 115 -11.62 -12.39 4.07
CA LEU A 115 -11.06 -11.73 2.89
C LEU A 115 -9.64 -12.23 2.58
N ALA A 116 -8.83 -12.43 3.62
CA ALA A 116 -7.50 -13.01 3.47
C ALA A 116 -7.54 -14.46 2.98
N ALA A 117 -8.49 -15.27 3.48
CA ALA A 117 -8.69 -16.65 3.01
C ALA A 117 -9.15 -16.69 1.54
N CYS A 118 -10.06 -15.80 1.13
CA CYS A 118 -10.44 -15.66 -0.27
C CYS A 118 -9.25 -15.31 -1.16
N TRP A 119 -8.39 -14.39 -0.73
CA TRP A 119 -7.17 -14.02 -1.47
C TRP A 119 -6.22 -15.23 -1.65
N LEU A 120 -5.95 -15.97 -0.58
CA LEU A 120 -5.11 -17.16 -0.62
C LEU A 120 -5.72 -18.28 -1.49
N ALA A 121 -7.05 -18.45 -1.44
CA ALA A 121 -7.75 -19.44 -2.26
C ALA A 121 -7.64 -19.12 -3.76
N VAL A 122 -7.76 -17.85 -4.14
CA VAL A 122 -7.57 -17.39 -5.52
C VAL A 122 -6.13 -17.67 -5.98
N MET A 123 -5.12 -17.42 -5.11
CA MET A 123 -3.72 -17.76 -5.42
C MET A 123 -3.53 -19.28 -5.63
N LYS A 124 -4.05 -20.12 -4.70
CA LYS A 124 -3.92 -21.58 -4.80
C LYS A 124 -4.64 -22.14 -6.03
N ALA A 125 -5.78 -21.56 -6.42
CA ALA A 125 -6.50 -21.90 -7.64
C ALA A 125 -5.77 -21.47 -8.92
N GLY A 126 -4.61 -20.80 -8.84
CA GLY A 126 -3.86 -20.27 -9.97
C GLY A 126 -4.60 -19.14 -10.70
N ALA A 127 -5.61 -18.55 -10.08
CA ALA A 127 -6.32 -17.40 -10.61
C ALA A 127 -5.62 -16.09 -10.22
N VAL A 128 -6.01 -14.99 -10.87
CA VAL A 128 -5.43 -13.67 -10.66
C VAL A 128 -6.32 -12.85 -9.71
N ALA A 129 -5.83 -12.49 -8.54
CA ALA A 129 -6.57 -11.65 -7.61
C ALA A 129 -6.64 -10.20 -8.12
N VAL A 130 -7.84 -9.63 -8.12
CA VAL A 130 -8.07 -8.20 -8.35
C VAL A 130 -8.56 -7.61 -7.03
N THR A 131 -7.65 -6.99 -6.27
CA THR A 131 -7.99 -6.45 -4.95
C THR A 131 -8.55 -5.05 -5.06
N VAL A 132 -9.69 -4.81 -4.40
CA VAL A 132 -10.37 -3.51 -4.35
C VAL A 132 -10.75 -3.16 -2.92
N LEU A 133 -10.94 -1.86 -2.66
CA LEU A 133 -11.34 -1.38 -1.34
C LEU A 133 -12.85 -1.54 -1.13
N ALA A 134 -13.26 -1.88 0.10
CA ALA A 134 -14.67 -1.97 0.47
C ALA A 134 -15.45 -0.66 0.24
N GLN A 135 -14.77 0.49 0.31
CA GLN A 135 -15.36 1.83 0.15
C GLN A 135 -15.47 2.31 -1.30
N GLN A 136 -14.90 1.59 -2.27
CA GLN A 136 -14.98 2.00 -3.69
C GLN A 136 -16.42 1.98 -4.18
N ARG A 137 -16.75 2.96 -5.03
CA ARG A 137 -18.10 3.14 -5.54
C ARG A 137 -18.32 2.43 -6.86
N SER A 138 -19.57 2.27 -7.23
CA SER A 138 -20.01 1.50 -8.41
C SER A 138 -19.29 1.89 -9.71
N GLN A 139 -19.08 3.18 -9.98
CA GLN A 139 -18.39 3.63 -11.20
C GLN A 139 -16.91 3.22 -11.23
N GLU A 140 -16.20 3.32 -10.09
CA GLU A 140 -14.81 2.87 -9.99
C GLU A 140 -14.71 1.36 -10.18
N LEU A 141 -15.62 0.61 -9.54
CA LEU A 141 -15.69 -0.84 -9.65
C LEU A 141 -15.98 -1.30 -11.09
N ALA A 142 -16.94 -0.65 -11.77
CA ALA A 142 -17.24 -0.92 -13.18
C ALA A 142 -15.99 -0.73 -14.06
N THR A 143 -15.26 0.38 -13.87
CA THR A 143 -14.04 0.68 -14.62
C THR A 143 -12.93 -0.35 -14.35
N MET A 144 -12.74 -0.75 -13.09
CA MET A 144 -11.71 -1.75 -12.75
C MET A 144 -12.06 -3.13 -13.30
N CYS A 145 -13.33 -3.53 -13.22
CA CYS A 145 -13.82 -4.79 -13.81
C CYS A 145 -13.66 -4.80 -15.33
N GLU A 146 -13.93 -3.68 -16.00
CA GLU A 146 -13.74 -3.53 -17.44
C GLU A 146 -12.26 -3.68 -17.82
N ILE A 147 -11.36 -2.92 -17.17
CA ILE A 147 -9.92 -2.94 -17.45
C ILE A 147 -9.33 -4.35 -17.28
N ALA A 148 -9.70 -5.05 -16.20
CA ALA A 148 -9.15 -6.36 -15.88
C ALA A 148 -10.00 -7.52 -16.46
N GLU A 149 -11.04 -7.24 -17.21
CA GLU A 149 -12.00 -8.25 -17.71
C GLU A 149 -12.42 -9.26 -16.62
N VAL A 150 -12.88 -8.73 -15.49
CA VAL A 150 -13.30 -9.57 -14.36
C VAL A 150 -14.62 -10.27 -14.67
N ARG A 151 -14.66 -11.58 -14.43
CA ARG A 151 -15.88 -12.41 -14.61
C ARG A 151 -16.39 -13.01 -13.32
N HIS A 152 -15.57 -13.06 -12.27
CA HIS A 152 -15.91 -13.61 -10.98
C HIS A 152 -15.57 -12.62 -9.86
N ALA A 153 -16.43 -12.51 -8.86
CA ALA A 153 -16.16 -11.72 -7.68
C ALA A 153 -16.52 -12.52 -6.41
N LEU A 154 -15.64 -12.46 -5.41
CA LEU A 154 -15.93 -12.86 -4.04
C LEU A 154 -16.08 -11.58 -3.21
N CYS A 155 -17.25 -11.37 -2.65
CA CYS A 155 -17.62 -10.12 -1.98
C CYS A 155 -18.26 -10.36 -0.61
N ASP A 156 -17.77 -9.66 0.41
CA ASP A 156 -18.49 -9.61 1.69
C ASP A 156 -19.90 -9.06 1.45
N ILE A 157 -20.91 -9.74 2.00
CA ILE A 157 -22.32 -9.38 1.81
C ILE A 157 -22.61 -7.92 2.16
N ARG A 158 -21.91 -7.37 3.15
CA ARG A 158 -22.05 -5.98 3.60
C ARG A 158 -21.48 -4.94 2.62
N SER A 159 -20.69 -5.40 1.64
CA SER A 159 -20.02 -4.55 0.63
C SER A 159 -20.56 -4.77 -0.79
N VAL A 160 -21.62 -5.55 -0.96
CA VAL A 160 -22.09 -6.02 -2.28
C VAL A 160 -22.85 -4.96 -3.08
N ASP A 161 -23.54 -4.04 -2.43
CA ASP A 161 -24.48 -3.11 -3.09
C ASP A 161 -23.85 -2.28 -4.21
N ASP A 162 -22.68 -1.66 -3.95
CA ASP A 162 -21.97 -0.86 -4.97
C ASP A 162 -21.45 -1.74 -6.12
N LEU A 163 -21.13 -3.02 -5.85
CA LEU A 163 -20.70 -3.95 -6.89
C LEU A 163 -21.87 -4.37 -7.78
N ILE A 164 -23.03 -4.62 -7.22
CA ILE A 164 -24.26 -4.90 -7.99
C ILE A 164 -24.67 -3.67 -8.80
N LYS A 165 -24.65 -2.47 -8.20
CA LYS A 165 -24.93 -1.19 -8.89
C LYS A 165 -23.96 -0.89 -10.02
N ALA A 166 -22.74 -1.44 -9.99
CA ALA A 166 -21.76 -1.28 -11.05
C ALA A 166 -22.25 -1.86 -12.39
N GLY A 167 -23.19 -2.81 -12.37
CA GLY A 167 -23.86 -3.35 -13.56
C GLY A 167 -22.93 -4.00 -14.56
N VAL A 168 -21.84 -4.61 -14.11
CA VAL A 168 -20.81 -5.20 -14.99
C VAL A 168 -21.37 -6.42 -15.74
N PRO A 169 -21.45 -6.38 -17.09
CA PRO A 169 -22.02 -7.47 -17.85
C PRO A 169 -21.24 -8.78 -17.66
N GLY A 170 -21.96 -9.87 -17.35
CA GLY A 170 -21.37 -11.20 -17.22
C GLY A 170 -20.53 -11.40 -15.96
N LEU A 171 -20.55 -10.48 -14.99
CA LEU A 171 -19.91 -10.66 -13.69
C LEU A 171 -20.75 -11.58 -12.81
N SER A 172 -20.19 -12.70 -12.39
CA SER A 172 -20.76 -13.59 -11.37
C SER A 172 -20.27 -13.16 -9.99
N VAL A 173 -21.19 -12.73 -9.12
CA VAL A 173 -20.87 -12.30 -7.75
C VAL A 173 -21.27 -13.39 -6.79
N THR A 174 -20.31 -13.94 -6.04
CA THR A 174 -20.54 -14.85 -4.92
C THR A 174 -20.25 -14.11 -3.63
N THR A 175 -21.25 -14.04 -2.75
CA THR A 175 -21.09 -13.36 -1.46
C THR A 175 -20.62 -14.31 -0.37
N TYR A 176 -19.97 -13.77 0.67
CA TYR A 176 -19.62 -14.46 1.89
C TYR A 176 -20.01 -13.64 3.12
N GLY A 177 -20.22 -14.33 4.26
CA GLY A 177 -20.62 -13.71 5.51
C GLY A 177 -22.12 -13.42 5.60
N GLY A 178 -22.92 -13.97 4.67
CA GLY A 178 -24.38 -13.95 4.70
C GLY A 178 -24.96 -15.26 5.27
N GLU A 179 -26.28 -15.34 5.28
CA GLU A 179 -27.03 -16.53 5.65
C GLU A 179 -27.57 -17.23 4.38
N GLY A 180 -27.61 -18.55 4.40
CA GLY A 180 -28.21 -19.32 3.32
C GLY A 180 -27.25 -20.25 2.57
N PRO A 181 -27.81 -21.16 1.76
CA PRO A 181 -27.05 -22.26 1.14
C PRO A 181 -26.13 -21.80 -0.02
N ASP A 182 -26.38 -20.61 -0.57
CA ASP A 182 -25.64 -20.04 -1.70
C ASP A 182 -24.46 -19.16 -1.25
N ASP A 183 -24.36 -18.87 0.07
CA ASP A 183 -23.21 -18.16 0.63
C ASP A 183 -21.92 -18.99 0.41
N LEU A 184 -20.84 -18.32 0.04
CA LEU A 184 -19.54 -18.95 -0.23
C LEU A 184 -19.10 -19.89 0.91
N LEU A 185 -19.29 -19.46 2.17
CA LEU A 185 -18.83 -20.23 3.33
C LEU A 185 -19.70 -21.47 3.56
N ALA A 186 -21.01 -21.38 3.33
CA ALA A 186 -21.92 -22.51 3.39
C ALA A 186 -21.63 -23.53 2.28
N ARG A 187 -21.26 -23.06 1.08
CA ARG A 187 -20.82 -23.90 -0.02
C ARG A 187 -19.48 -24.56 0.29
N ALA A 188 -18.50 -23.79 0.75
CA ALA A 188 -17.17 -24.23 1.12
C ALA A 188 -17.20 -25.34 2.21
N ALA A 189 -18.11 -25.24 3.18
CA ALA A 189 -18.25 -26.24 4.23
C ALA A 189 -18.61 -27.66 3.73
N ARG A 190 -19.09 -27.80 2.48
CA ARG A 190 -19.43 -29.09 1.87
C ARG A 190 -18.23 -29.77 1.19
N HIS A 191 -17.10 -29.07 1.06
CA HIS A 191 -15.91 -29.54 0.38
C HIS A 191 -14.83 -30.06 1.35
N PRO A 192 -13.93 -30.93 0.88
CA PRO A 192 -12.81 -31.39 1.69
C PRO A 192 -11.87 -30.23 2.02
N GLY A 193 -11.29 -30.26 3.21
CA GLY A 193 -10.32 -29.27 3.69
C GLY A 193 -8.88 -29.50 3.17
N ARG A 194 -8.73 -30.04 1.96
CA ARG A 194 -7.45 -30.23 1.29
C ARG A 194 -7.60 -29.99 -0.21
N TYR A 195 -6.80 -29.07 -0.72
CA TYR A 195 -6.75 -28.69 -2.12
C TYR A 195 -5.28 -28.61 -2.58
N GLU A 196 -4.96 -29.23 -3.70
CA GLU A 196 -3.64 -29.14 -4.31
C GLU A 196 -3.54 -27.85 -5.13
N ALA A 197 -2.59 -26.99 -4.76
CA ALA A 197 -2.41 -25.72 -5.45
C ALA A 197 -2.01 -25.93 -6.92
N VAL A 198 -2.56 -25.11 -7.80
CA VAL A 198 -2.19 -25.13 -9.21
C VAL A 198 -0.70 -24.84 -9.36
N ASP A 199 -0.03 -25.65 -10.19
CA ASP A 199 1.39 -25.52 -10.50
C ASP A 199 1.61 -24.33 -11.47
N THR A 200 1.62 -23.11 -10.91
CA THR A 200 1.85 -21.85 -11.63
C THR A 200 3.32 -21.63 -11.92
N ALA A 201 3.63 -20.86 -12.97
CA ALA A 201 4.97 -20.32 -13.15
C ALA A 201 5.24 -19.20 -12.13
N ALA A 202 6.49 -19.06 -11.70
CA ALA A 202 6.89 -17.97 -10.80
C ALA A 202 6.60 -16.58 -11.40
N ASP A 203 6.56 -16.48 -12.73
CA ASP A 203 6.24 -15.28 -13.51
C ASP A 203 4.85 -15.34 -14.19
N ASP A 204 3.95 -16.16 -13.68
CA ASP A 204 2.52 -15.99 -13.93
C ASP A 204 1.99 -14.82 -13.08
N VAL A 205 1.04 -14.05 -13.65
CA VAL A 205 0.43 -12.92 -12.96
C VAL A 205 -0.48 -13.42 -11.84
N ALA A 206 -0.14 -13.11 -10.60
CA ALA A 206 -0.90 -13.51 -9.42
C ALA A 206 -1.88 -12.42 -8.95
N LEU A 207 -1.51 -11.15 -9.12
CA LEU A 207 -2.23 -10.01 -8.57
C LEU A 207 -2.29 -8.86 -9.57
N ILE A 208 -3.46 -8.25 -9.70
CA ILE A 208 -3.65 -6.94 -10.33
C ILE A 208 -4.09 -5.98 -9.23
N ALA A 209 -3.19 -5.08 -8.82
CA ALA A 209 -3.46 -4.06 -7.84
C ALA A 209 -3.74 -2.72 -8.54
N PHE A 210 -4.91 -2.12 -8.26
CA PHE A 210 -5.26 -0.85 -8.86
C PHE A 210 -4.73 0.33 -8.07
N THR A 211 -4.21 1.34 -8.78
CA THR A 211 -3.83 2.63 -8.22
C THR A 211 -4.62 3.75 -8.88
N SER A 212 -5.01 4.75 -8.08
CA SER A 212 -5.63 5.97 -8.59
C SER A 212 -4.56 6.81 -9.29
N GLY A 213 -4.66 6.95 -10.60
CA GLY A 213 -3.83 7.91 -11.35
C GLY A 213 -4.24 9.35 -11.06
N THR A 214 -3.31 10.29 -11.17
CA THR A 214 -3.59 11.76 -11.14
C THR A 214 -4.59 12.20 -12.22
N THR A 215 -4.78 11.39 -13.26
CA THR A 215 -5.72 11.60 -14.39
C THR A 215 -7.12 11.04 -14.14
N GLY A 216 -7.40 10.47 -12.97
CA GLY A 216 -8.73 9.96 -12.61
C GLY A 216 -9.03 8.50 -13.04
N ARG A 217 -8.46 7.99 -14.15
CA ARG A 217 -8.66 6.58 -14.55
C ARG A 217 -7.69 5.64 -13.81
N PRO A 218 -8.17 4.59 -13.14
CA PRO A 218 -7.33 3.62 -12.45
C PRO A 218 -6.32 2.95 -13.39
N LYS A 219 -5.14 2.58 -12.84
CA LYS A 219 -4.12 1.77 -13.52
C LYS A 219 -4.02 0.43 -12.82
N GLY A 220 -4.08 -0.68 -13.55
CA GLY A 220 -3.87 -2.03 -13.03
C GLY A 220 -2.39 -2.39 -13.05
N CYS A 221 -1.77 -2.56 -11.88
CA CYS A 221 -0.39 -3.02 -11.77
C CYS A 221 -0.38 -4.55 -11.68
N MET A 222 0.26 -5.22 -12.62
CA MET A 222 0.37 -6.68 -12.66
C MET A 222 1.61 -7.16 -11.89
N HIS A 223 1.41 -8.06 -10.93
CA HIS A 223 2.46 -8.64 -10.12
C HIS A 223 2.48 -10.17 -10.26
N PHE A 224 3.67 -10.72 -10.35
CA PHE A 224 3.91 -12.14 -10.47
C PHE A 224 3.85 -12.87 -9.12
N HIS A 225 3.71 -14.19 -9.14
CA HIS A 225 3.78 -15.00 -7.92
C HIS A 225 5.09 -14.75 -7.15
N ARG A 226 6.24 -14.69 -7.84
CA ARG A 226 7.53 -14.39 -7.20
C ARG A 226 7.59 -12.97 -6.61
N ASP A 227 6.91 -11.99 -7.21
CA ASP A 227 6.90 -10.62 -6.71
C ASP A 227 6.26 -10.53 -5.33
N VAL A 228 5.21 -11.33 -5.10
CA VAL A 228 4.51 -11.43 -3.81
C VAL A 228 5.46 -11.90 -2.70
N LEU A 229 6.35 -12.84 -2.99
CA LEU A 229 7.35 -13.30 -2.01
C LEU A 229 8.52 -12.33 -1.88
N ALA A 230 8.93 -11.70 -2.98
CA ALA A 230 10.10 -10.82 -3.02
C ALA A 230 9.99 -9.61 -2.07
N ILE A 231 8.78 -9.05 -1.88
CA ILE A 231 8.58 -7.96 -0.90
C ILE A 231 8.78 -8.43 0.54
N ALA A 232 8.44 -9.67 0.85
CA ALA A 232 8.69 -10.26 2.15
C ALA A 232 10.17 -10.62 2.32
N ASP A 233 10.78 -11.22 1.30
CA ASP A 233 12.17 -11.66 1.33
C ASP A 233 13.17 -10.48 1.22
N THR A 234 12.69 -9.25 0.92
CA THR A 234 13.48 -8.01 0.99
C THR A 234 13.13 -7.18 2.22
N PHE A 235 12.05 -6.38 2.18
CA PHE A 235 11.71 -5.45 3.26
C PHE A 235 11.46 -6.16 4.58
N ALA A 236 10.61 -7.19 4.62
CA ALA A 236 10.32 -7.82 5.88
C ALA A 236 11.56 -8.53 6.44
N ARG A 237 12.30 -9.29 5.63
CA ARG A 237 13.51 -10.00 6.06
C ARG A 237 14.59 -9.08 6.60
N HIS A 238 14.92 -7.99 5.90
CA HIS A 238 16.11 -7.18 6.19
C HIS A 238 15.83 -5.96 7.09
N ILE A 239 14.65 -5.39 7.01
CA ILE A 239 14.27 -4.17 7.73
C ILE A 239 13.38 -4.48 8.93
N LEU A 240 12.26 -5.15 8.69
CA LEU A 240 11.28 -5.46 9.73
C LEU A 240 11.75 -6.58 10.68
N LYS A 241 12.40 -7.61 10.13
CA LYS A 241 12.94 -8.77 10.84
C LYS A 241 11.89 -9.45 11.72
N PRO A 242 10.80 -9.98 11.12
CA PRO A 242 9.76 -10.66 11.87
C PRO A 242 10.28 -11.93 12.55
N VAL A 243 9.67 -12.24 13.68
CA VAL A 243 9.84 -13.52 14.37
C VAL A 243 8.49 -14.24 14.46
N PRO A 244 8.48 -15.59 14.60
CA PRO A 244 7.23 -16.34 14.63
C PRO A 244 6.23 -15.94 15.73
N ASP A 245 6.72 -15.33 16.82
CA ASP A 245 5.88 -14.90 17.94
C ASP A 245 5.37 -13.47 17.80
N ASP A 246 5.65 -12.80 16.67
CA ASP A 246 5.11 -11.49 16.40
C ASP A 246 3.60 -11.55 16.13
N VAL A 247 2.91 -10.52 16.62
CA VAL A 247 1.50 -10.25 16.35
C VAL A 247 1.41 -8.93 15.58
N PHE A 248 0.98 -9.02 14.33
CA PHE A 248 0.86 -7.87 13.44
C PHE A 248 -0.53 -7.23 13.56
N ALA A 249 -0.61 -5.93 13.39
CA ALA A 249 -1.87 -5.21 13.16
C ALA A 249 -1.60 -3.92 12.39
N GLY A 250 -2.67 -3.32 11.85
CA GLY A 250 -2.51 -2.04 11.17
C GLY A 250 -3.79 -1.46 10.63
N SER A 251 -3.72 -0.20 10.23
CA SER A 251 -4.84 0.53 9.62
C SER A 251 -4.99 0.32 8.10
N PRO A 252 -3.94 0.00 7.32
CA PRO A 252 -4.12 -0.17 5.88
C PRO A 252 -5.00 -1.37 5.57
N PRO A 253 -6.05 -1.21 4.73
CA PRO A 253 -6.94 -2.30 4.36
C PRO A 253 -6.26 -3.32 3.45
N LEU A 254 -6.75 -4.57 3.45
CA LEU A 254 -6.21 -5.66 2.62
C LEU A 254 -6.37 -5.43 1.10
N GLY A 255 -7.34 -4.61 0.69
CA GLY A 255 -7.48 -4.19 -0.70
C GLY A 255 -6.38 -3.26 -1.21
N PHE A 256 -5.47 -2.83 -0.33
CA PHE A 256 -4.33 -1.98 -0.62
C PHE A 256 -3.02 -2.73 -0.37
N THR A 257 -2.02 -2.57 -1.25
CA THR A 257 -0.78 -3.37 -1.21
C THR A 257 0.00 -3.23 0.09
N PHE A 258 -0.03 -2.06 0.73
CA PHE A 258 0.60 -1.84 2.03
C PHE A 258 -0.06 -2.67 3.15
N GLY A 259 -1.39 -2.78 3.14
CA GLY A 259 -2.13 -3.63 4.08
C GLY A 259 -1.98 -5.11 3.75
N LEU A 260 -2.09 -5.49 2.48
CA LEU A 260 -1.91 -6.88 2.04
C LEU A 260 -0.52 -7.42 2.42
N GLY A 261 0.55 -6.64 2.15
CA GLY A 261 1.91 -6.99 2.54
C GLY A 261 2.08 -7.08 4.06
N GLY A 262 1.71 -6.00 4.77
CA GLY A 262 1.93 -5.88 6.21
C GLY A 262 1.10 -6.82 7.07
N LEU A 263 -0.11 -7.19 6.65
CA LEU A 263 -1.05 -7.94 7.50
C LEU A 263 -1.29 -9.38 7.05
N VAL A 264 -0.89 -9.75 5.82
CA VAL A 264 -1.08 -11.11 5.30
C VAL A 264 0.26 -11.70 4.85
N ILE A 265 0.93 -11.08 3.88
CA ILE A 265 2.12 -11.67 3.24
C ILE A 265 3.27 -11.80 4.24
N PHE A 266 3.61 -10.74 4.97
CA PHE A 266 4.76 -10.75 5.87
C PHE A 266 4.56 -11.68 7.06
N PRO A 267 3.45 -11.59 7.83
CA PRO A 267 3.26 -12.53 8.94
C PRO A 267 3.25 -13.98 8.48
N LEU A 268 2.52 -14.32 7.41
CA LEU A 268 2.46 -15.70 6.93
C LEU A 268 3.82 -16.21 6.45
N ARG A 269 4.63 -15.40 5.76
CA ARG A 269 5.97 -15.80 5.29
C ARG A 269 6.93 -16.15 6.43
N PHE A 270 6.72 -15.56 7.62
CA PHE A 270 7.62 -15.70 8.78
C PHE A 270 7.00 -16.48 9.95
N GLY A 271 5.84 -17.12 9.79
CA GLY A 271 5.19 -17.95 10.81
C GLY A 271 4.56 -17.14 11.95
N ALA A 272 4.35 -15.85 11.74
CA ALA A 272 3.74 -14.92 12.69
C ALA A 272 2.22 -14.85 12.52
N SER A 273 1.54 -14.07 13.36
CA SER A 273 0.09 -13.87 13.30
C SER A 273 -0.30 -12.42 13.06
N SER A 274 -1.57 -12.18 12.68
CA SER A 274 -2.13 -10.84 12.52
C SER A 274 -3.49 -10.70 13.19
N VAL A 275 -3.73 -9.55 13.80
CA VAL A 275 -5.05 -9.08 14.21
C VAL A 275 -5.66 -8.30 13.04
N LEU A 276 -6.70 -8.84 12.43
CA LEU A 276 -7.38 -8.23 11.30
C LEU A 276 -8.58 -7.42 11.79
N LEU A 277 -8.42 -6.10 11.83
CA LEU A 277 -9.42 -5.15 12.30
C LEU A 277 -10.19 -4.57 11.11
N GLU A 278 -11.51 -4.69 11.10
CA GLU A 278 -12.36 -4.09 10.07
C GLU A 278 -12.33 -2.56 10.10
N GLN A 279 -12.35 -2.01 11.31
CA GLN A 279 -12.14 -0.60 11.58
C GLN A 279 -10.85 -0.46 12.37
N ALA A 280 -9.83 0.10 11.76
CA ALA A 280 -8.49 0.17 12.30
C ALA A 280 -7.99 1.63 12.41
N GLY A 281 -8.87 2.54 12.80
CA GLY A 281 -8.49 3.91 13.16
C GLY A 281 -7.74 3.96 14.51
N PRO A 282 -7.17 5.11 14.89
CA PRO A 282 -6.43 5.27 16.14
C PRO A 282 -7.20 4.81 17.37
N LYS A 283 -8.51 5.09 17.44
CA LYS A 283 -9.40 4.71 18.55
C LYS A 283 -9.56 3.19 18.71
N GLN A 284 -9.44 2.42 17.62
CA GLN A 284 -9.52 0.96 17.63
C GLN A 284 -8.15 0.32 17.79
N LEU A 285 -7.11 0.91 17.17
CA LEU A 285 -5.75 0.37 17.22
C LEU A 285 -5.14 0.43 18.62
N LEU A 286 -5.25 1.57 19.31
CA LEU A 286 -4.64 1.74 20.64
C LEU A 286 -5.08 0.68 21.66
N PRO A 287 -6.39 0.46 21.91
CA PRO A 287 -6.82 -0.59 22.82
C PRO A 287 -6.48 -2.00 22.31
N ALA A 288 -6.42 -2.21 20.98
CA ALA A 288 -6.07 -3.50 20.41
C ALA A 288 -4.60 -3.87 20.68
N ILE A 289 -3.68 -2.89 20.73
CA ILE A 289 -2.26 -3.14 21.01
C ILE A 289 -2.11 -3.90 22.33
N GLY A 290 -2.63 -3.39 23.43
CA GLY A 290 -2.56 -4.06 24.73
C GLY A 290 -3.41 -5.33 24.79
N ARG A 291 -4.63 -5.30 24.21
CA ARG A 291 -5.55 -6.46 24.25
C ARG A 291 -5.01 -7.71 23.58
N TYR A 292 -4.35 -7.56 22.44
CA TYR A 292 -3.82 -8.70 21.65
C TYR A 292 -2.30 -8.86 21.75
N GLY A 293 -1.61 -8.01 22.51
CA GLY A 293 -0.15 -8.04 22.59
C GLY A 293 0.51 -7.75 21.23
N ILE A 294 -0.03 -6.78 20.48
CA ILE A 294 0.49 -6.45 19.15
C ILE A 294 1.94 -6.00 19.25
N THR A 295 2.82 -6.64 18.48
CA THR A 295 4.26 -6.37 18.48
C THR A 295 4.70 -5.58 17.23
N VAL A 296 3.94 -5.69 16.14
CA VAL A 296 4.26 -5.04 14.86
C VAL A 296 3.05 -4.23 14.37
N LEU A 297 3.22 -2.93 14.29
CA LEU A 297 2.16 -2.00 13.91
C LEU A 297 2.46 -1.37 12.54
N PHE A 298 1.50 -1.49 11.59
CA PHE A 298 1.52 -0.83 10.29
C PHE A 298 0.46 0.26 10.24
N THR A 299 0.87 1.53 10.09
CA THR A 299 -0.10 2.62 9.94
C THR A 299 0.51 3.84 9.24
N ALA A 300 -0.32 4.85 8.94
CA ALA A 300 0.13 6.08 8.31
C ALA A 300 0.68 7.09 9.35
N PRO A 301 1.52 8.06 8.94
CA PRO A 301 2.02 9.13 9.80
C PRO A 301 0.94 9.88 10.57
N THR A 302 -0.18 10.16 9.89
CA THR A 302 -1.34 10.83 10.48
C THR A 302 -1.94 10.05 11.65
N ALA A 303 -2.01 8.71 11.53
CA ALA A 303 -2.53 7.87 12.63
C ALA A 303 -1.60 7.89 13.84
N TYR A 304 -0.26 7.82 13.64
CA TYR A 304 0.70 7.98 14.74
C TYR A 304 0.49 9.30 15.48
N ARG A 305 0.30 10.38 14.74
CA ARG A 305 0.05 11.69 15.31
C ARG A 305 -1.24 11.73 16.14
N THR A 306 -2.34 11.23 15.60
CA THR A 306 -3.63 11.17 16.32
C THR A 306 -3.56 10.28 17.55
N MET A 307 -2.81 9.17 17.49
CA MET A 307 -2.61 8.29 18.65
C MET A 307 -1.84 8.97 19.79
N LEU A 308 -0.94 9.91 19.49
CA LEU A 308 -0.20 10.66 20.53
C LEU A 308 -1.14 11.30 21.56
N ASP A 309 -2.26 11.85 21.14
CA ASP A 309 -3.20 12.56 22.01
C ASP A 309 -3.95 11.61 22.97
N GLN A 310 -3.91 10.29 22.75
CA GLN A 310 -4.65 9.27 23.48
C GLN A 310 -3.74 8.21 24.17
N LEU A 311 -2.41 8.36 24.07
CA LEU A 311 -1.46 7.34 24.53
C LEU A 311 -1.56 7.03 26.03
N ASP A 312 -1.81 8.06 26.88
CA ASP A 312 -1.79 7.89 28.33
C ASP A 312 -2.87 6.94 28.88
N ALA A 313 -3.90 6.67 28.08
CA ALA A 313 -4.97 5.76 28.44
C ALA A 313 -4.72 4.30 27.96
N HIS A 314 -3.61 4.03 27.27
CA HIS A 314 -3.38 2.74 26.61
C HIS A 314 -1.97 2.21 26.81
N ASP A 315 -1.86 0.90 27.00
CA ASP A 315 -0.57 0.21 27.04
C ASP A 315 -0.11 -0.14 25.62
N VAL A 316 1.04 0.40 25.23
CA VAL A 316 1.70 0.15 23.94
C VAL A 316 3.06 -0.53 24.12
N SER A 317 3.36 -1.03 25.31
CA SER A 317 4.68 -1.62 25.67
C SER A 317 5.01 -2.90 24.92
N SER A 318 3.99 -3.60 24.39
CA SER A 318 4.19 -4.81 23.57
C SER A 318 4.79 -4.50 22.19
N LEU A 319 4.72 -3.25 21.72
CA LEU A 319 5.23 -2.88 20.41
C LEU A 319 6.75 -3.07 20.33
N ARG A 320 7.17 -3.74 19.27
CA ARG A 320 8.58 -3.95 18.93
C ARG A 320 8.96 -3.23 17.65
N ARG A 321 8.03 -3.18 16.69
CA ARG A 321 8.19 -2.56 15.37
C ARG A 321 7.00 -1.66 15.05
N CYS A 322 7.27 -0.40 14.79
CA CYS A 322 6.28 0.59 14.35
C CYS A 322 6.63 0.99 12.92
N VAL A 323 5.78 0.67 11.94
CA VAL A 323 6.03 0.95 10.51
C VAL A 323 5.10 2.05 10.04
N SER A 324 5.65 3.01 9.32
CA SER A 324 4.95 4.14 8.73
C SER A 324 5.22 4.23 7.24
N ALA A 325 4.18 4.34 6.43
CA ALA A 325 4.27 4.59 4.99
C ALA A 325 2.98 5.21 4.44
N GLY A 326 2.99 5.52 3.13
CA GLY A 326 1.84 6.08 2.41
C GLY A 326 1.76 7.60 2.40
N GLU A 327 2.39 8.26 3.35
CA GLU A 327 2.55 9.71 3.48
C GLU A 327 3.98 10.03 3.94
N ASN A 328 4.40 11.29 3.83
CA ASN A 328 5.66 11.72 4.44
C ASN A 328 5.53 11.70 5.98
N LEU A 329 6.50 11.11 6.67
CA LEU A 329 6.58 11.13 8.13
C LEU A 329 7.39 12.35 8.60
N PRO A 330 6.74 13.39 9.18
CA PRO A 330 7.43 14.55 9.72
C PRO A 330 8.37 14.16 10.87
N ALA A 331 9.54 14.78 10.92
CA ALA A 331 10.51 14.54 12.01
C ALA A 331 9.91 14.81 13.39
N ALA A 332 9.09 15.85 13.49
CA ALA A 332 8.39 16.20 14.74
C ALA A 332 7.46 15.08 15.23
N THR A 333 6.69 14.45 14.32
CA THR A 333 5.81 13.32 14.67
C THR A 333 6.63 12.09 15.10
N TRP A 334 7.73 11.80 14.40
CA TRP A 334 8.65 10.72 14.77
C TRP A 334 9.24 10.94 16.17
N GLN A 335 9.74 12.16 16.45
CA GLN A 335 10.34 12.53 17.74
C GLN A 335 9.33 12.43 18.88
N ALA A 336 8.11 12.98 18.69
CA ALA A 336 7.06 12.94 19.70
C ALA A 336 6.65 11.48 20.03
N TRP A 337 6.51 10.62 19.02
CA TRP A 337 6.22 9.21 19.25
C TRP A 337 7.34 8.50 20.03
N HIS A 338 8.60 8.72 19.62
CA HIS A 338 9.76 8.13 20.29
C HIS A 338 9.90 8.60 21.75
N GLN A 339 9.72 9.90 22.00
CA GLN A 339 9.81 10.45 23.36
C GLN A 339 8.73 9.89 24.29
N ARG A 340 7.51 9.68 23.78
CA ARG A 340 6.37 9.23 24.58
C ARG A 340 6.33 7.71 24.78
N THR A 341 6.82 6.94 23.84
CA THR A 341 6.67 5.47 23.84
C THR A 341 8.00 4.72 23.95
N GLY A 342 9.13 5.37 23.71
CA GLY A 342 10.44 4.72 23.54
C GLY A 342 10.61 3.99 22.20
N HIS A 343 9.53 3.80 21.42
CA HIS A 343 9.58 3.07 20.16
C HIS A 343 10.05 3.95 19.01
N ARG A 344 10.83 3.36 18.11
CA ARG A 344 11.30 4.01 16.88
C ARG A 344 10.36 3.67 15.72
N VAL A 345 9.94 4.68 14.96
CA VAL A 345 9.11 4.45 13.77
C VAL A 345 10.01 4.17 12.56
N ILE A 346 9.82 3.02 11.94
CA ILE A 346 10.42 2.63 10.67
C ILE A 346 9.64 3.33 9.57
N ASN A 347 10.23 4.39 8.99
CA ASN A 347 9.64 5.10 7.86
C ASN A 347 9.97 4.37 6.56
N GLY A 348 9.04 4.39 5.58
CA GLY A 348 9.31 3.78 4.29
C GLY A 348 8.53 4.42 3.15
N ILE A 349 9.13 4.43 1.96
CA ILE A 349 8.42 4.69 0.71
C ILE A 349 8.18 3.38 -0.02
N GLY A 350 6.94 3.20 -0.44
CA GLY A 350 6.47 2.13 -1.31
C GLY A 350 5.57 2.67 -2.41
N ALA A 351 5.31 1.86 -3.41
CA ALA A 351 4.38 2.15 -4.49
C ALA A 351 3.62 0.87 -4.88
N THR A 352 2.40 1.02 -5.35
CA THR A 352 1.61 -0.11 -5.87
C THR A 352 2.33 -0.81 -7.02
N GLU A 353 3.03 -0.04 -7.85
CA GLU A 353 3.84 -0.50 -8.97
C GLU A 353 5.04 -1.38 -8.55
N LEU A 354 5.50 -1.22 -7.32
CA LEU A 354 6.61 -1.97 -6.72
C LEU A 354 6.14 -2.89 -5.59
N LEU A 355 4.82 -3.00 -5.44
CA LEU A 355 4.05 -3.83 -4.51
C LEU A 355 4.18 -3.41 -3.03
N HIS A 356 5.35 -2.98 -2.56
CA HIS A 356 5.55 -2.57 -1.16
C HIS A 356 6.72 -1.59 -1.00
N ILE A 357 7.27 -1.49 0.22
CA ILE A 357 8.36 -0.58 0.60
C ILE A 357 9.69 -1.04 -0.01
N PHE A 358 10.42 -0.09 -0.61
CA PHE A 358 11.72 -0.30 -1.27
C PHE A 358 12.84 0.63 -0.78
N ILE A 359 12.53 1.70 -0.04
CA ILE A 359 13.50 2.52 0.73
C ILE A 359 12.99 2.62 2.15
N SER A 360 13.88 2.33 3.13
CA SER A 360 13.57 2.38 4.56
C SER A 360 14.85 2.34 5.40
N ALA A 361 14.70 2.47 6.71
CA ALA A 361 15.75 2.21 7.68
C ALA A 361 15.13 1.66 8.98
N ALA A 362 15.87 0.82 9.69
CA ALA A 362 15.47 0.27 10.99
C ALA A 362 16.58 0.42 12.03
N ASP A 363 16.21 0.28 13.29
CA ASP A 363 17.12 0.27 14.43
C ASP A 363 17.96 1.58 14.49
N ASP A 364 19.26 1.48 14.68
CA ASP A 364 20.19 2.62 14.78
C ASP A 364 20.45 3.32 13.42
N ALA A 365 20.01 2.70 12.31
CA ALA A 365 20.08 3.32 11.00
C ALA A 365 18.94 4.32 10.74
N ILE A 366 17.96 4.43 11.62
CA ILE A 366 16.89 5.42 11.47
C ILE A 366 17.43 6.83 11.70
N ARG A 367 17.13 7.73 10.74
CA ARG A 367 17.38 9.18 10.86
C ARG A 367 16.06 9.92 10.69
N PRO A 368 15.54 10.58 11.73
CA PRO A 368 14.32 11.37 11.63
C PRO A 368 14.41 12.42 10.52
N GLY A 369 13.32 12.59 9.75
CA GLY A 369 13.29 13.48 8.58
C GLY A 369 13.84 12.87 7.29
N THR A 370 14.34 11.61 7.33
CA THR A 370 14.69 10.84 6.13
C THR A 370 13.78 9.65 5.95
N THR A 371 13.69 9.13 4.72
CA THR A 371 13.02 7.86 4.47
C THR A 371 13.94 6.67 4.75
N GLY A 372 15.25 6.84 4.60
CA GLY A 372 16.24 5.79 4.81
C GLY A 372 17.11 5.55 3.59
N ARG A 373 17.52 4.30 3.40
CA ARG A 373 18.34 3.81 2.29
C ARG A 373 17.58 2.76 1.48
N PRO A 374 18.02 2.42 0.25
CA PRO A 374 17.44 1.30 -0.47
C PRO A 374 17.47 0.03 0.38
N VAL A 375 16.33 -0.66 0.44
CA VAL A 375 16.21 -1.95 1.10
C VAL A 375 17.16 -2.95 0.39
N PRO A 376 17.85 -3.86 1.09
CA PRO A 376 18.68 -4.87 0.44
C PRO A 376 17.93 -5.62 -0.68
N GLY A 377 18.52 -5.69 -1.88
CA GLY A 377 17.89 -6.17 -3.12
C GLY A 377 17.24 -5.06 -3.96
N TRP A 378 17.25 -3.83 -3.49
CA TRP A 378 16.76 -2.65 -4.21
C TRP A 378 17.87 -1.64 -4.48
N HIS A 379 17.77 -0.94 -5.60
CA HIS A 379 18.66 0.15 -5.99
C HIS A 379 17.84 1.40 -6.23
N ALA A 380 18.33 2.54 -5.74
CA ALA A 380 17.68 3.82 -5.95
C ALA A 380 18.71 4.89 -6.32
N ARG A 381 18.24 5.85 -7.10
CA ARG A 381 19.00 7.05 -7.47
C ARG A 381 18.05 8.23 -7.64
N VAL A 382 18.59 9.42 -7.56
CA VAL A 382 17.88 10.66 -7.91
C VAL A 382 18.31 11.07 -9.31
N VAL A 383 17.35 11.41 -10.18
CA VAL A 383 17.59 11.72 -11.59
C VAL A 383 16.90 13.02 -11.99
N ASP A 384 17.44 13.67 -13.02
CA ASP A 384 16.78 14.78 -13.70
C ASP A 384 15.68 14.30 -14.68
N ASP A 385 15.06 15.21 -15.39
CA ASP A 385 14.00 14.91 -16.36
C ASP A 385 14.49 14.07 -17.56
N SER A 386 15.79 14.11 -17.87
CA SER A 386 16.41 13.27 -18.91
C SER A 386 16.66 11.83 -18.44
N GLY A 387 16.59 11.58 -17.11
CA GLY A 387 16.92 10.32 -16.46
C GLY A 387 18.41 10.20 -16.11
N ALA A 388 19.21 11.26 -16.26
CA ALA A 388 20.60 11.30 -15.81
C ALA A 388 20.66 11.48 -14.28
N PRO A 389 21.60 10.80 -13.58
CA PRO A 389 21.77 11.00 -12.14
C PRO A 389 22.16 12.45 -11.81
N VAL A 390 21.53 13.03 -10.78
CA VAL A 390 21.92 14.32 -10.22
C VAL A 390 22.96 14.12 -9.10
N PRO A 391 23.80 15.14 -8.79
CA PRO A 391 24.73 15.10 -7.66
C PRO A 391 24.01 14.90 -6.33
N ASP A 392 24.73 14.33 -5.34
CA ASP A 392 24.22 14.24 -3.96
C ASP A 392 23.96 15.64 -3.39
N GLY A 393 22.86 15.78 -2.68
CA GLY A 393 22.38 17.06 -2.14
C GLY A 393 21.44 17.82 -3.08
N GLU A 394 21.34 17.47 -4.35
CA GLU A 394 20.44 18.10 -5.32
C GLU A 394 19.11 17.35 -5.41
N PRO A 395 17.96 18.06 -5.55
CA PRO A 395 16.66 17.45 -5.73
C PRO A 395 16.46 16.95 -7.16
N GLY A 396 15.75 15.82 -7.31
CA GLY A 396 15.34 15.26 -8.59
C GLY A 396 14.32 14.14 -8.40
N LEU A 397 13.96 13.49 -9.48
CA LEU A 397 12.99 12.39 -9.48
C LEU A 397 13.60 11.11 -8.89
N LEU A 398 12.85 10.43 -8.04
CA LEU A 398 13.26 9.13 -7.50
C LEU A 398 13.09 8.03 -8.56
N ALA A 399 14.19 7.37 -8.89
CA ALA A 399 14.25 6.23 -9.80
C ALA A 399 14.70 4.97 -9.05
N VAL A 400 13.98 3.84 -9.24
CA VAL A 400 14.16 2.62 -8.44
C VAL A 400 14.23 1.39 -9.33
N ARG A 401 15.09 0.43 -8.98
CA ARG A 401 15.18 -0.93 -9.52
C ARG A 401 15.19 -1.95 -8.38
N GLY A 402 14.63 -3.13 -8.62
CA GLY A 402 14.65 -4.19 -7.63
C GLY A 402 14.03 -5.48 -8.18
N PRO A 403 13.67 -6.43 -7.31
CA PRO A 403 13.09 -7.70 -7.74
C PRO A 403 11.67 -7.55 -8.29
N VAL A 404 10.98 -6.46 -7.98
CA VAL A 404 9.64 -6.13 -8.47
C VAL A 404 9.69 -4.84 -9.28
N GLY A 405 8.80 -4.70 -10.26
CA GLY A 405 8.73 -3.50 -11.06
C GLY A 405 7.40 -3.32 -11.77
N CYS A 406 7.16 -2.12 -12.23
CA CYS A 406 5.92 -1.72 -12.87
C CYS A 406 5.63 -2.52 -14.15
N ARG A 407 4.44 -3.08 -14.22
CA ARG A 407 3.83 -3.68 -15.41
C ARG A 407 2.36 -3.31 -15.40
N TYR A 408 2.01 -2.23 -16.09
CA TYR A 408 0.63 -1.80 -16.22
C TYR A 408 -0.13 -2.67 -17.22
N LEU A 409 -1.34 -3.04 -16.88
CA LEU A 409 -2.25 -3.80 -17.72
C LEU A 409 -2.75 -2.93 -18.89
N ALA A 410 -2.25 -3.19 -20.09
CA ALA A 410 -2.65 -2.51 -21.33
C ALA A 410 -2.72 -0.96 -21.20
N ASP A 411 -1.71 -0.33 -20.62
CA ASP A 411 -1.72 1.11 -20.33
C ASP A 411 -0.40 1.77 -20.74
N ASP A 412 -0.48 2.74 -21.67
CA ASP A 412 0.70 3.45 -22.22
C ASP A 412 1.39 4.37 -21.19
N ARG A 413 0.77 4.63 -20.03
CA ARG A 413 1.44 5.31 -18.91
C ARG A 413 2.64 4.49 -18.39
N GLN A 414 2.76 3.23 -18.80
CA GLN A 414 3.97 2.40 -18.64
C GLN A 414 5.23 3.14 -19.07
N LEU A 415 5.20 3.83 -20.23
CA LEU A 415 6.35 4.58 -20.76
C LEU A 415 6.72 5.82 -19.93
N GLN A 416 5.76 6.37 -19.20
CA GLN A 416 6.01 7.50 -18.30
C GLN A 416 6.63 7.04 -16.98
N TYR A 417 6.21 5.86 -16.49
CA TYR A 417 6.68 5.31 -15.21
C TYR A 417 8.00 4.56 -15.34
N VAL A 418 8.20 3.83 -16.44
CA VAL A 418 9.45 3.10 -16.70
C VAL A 418 10.28 3.83 -17.74
N ARG A 419 11.44 4.37 -17.32
CA ARG A 419 12.37 5.10 -18.18
C ARG A 419 13.77 4.50 -18.06
N HIS A 420 14.39 4.15 -19.18
CA HIS A 420 15.75 3.57 -19.21
C HIS A 420 15.91 2.36 -18.27
N GLY A 421 14.85 1.53 -18.15
CA GLY A 421 14.80 0.37 -17.26
C GLY A 421 14.72 0.70 -15.76
N TRP A 422 14.37 1.92 -15.38
CA TRP A 422 14.10 2.35 -14.01
C TRP A 422 12.63 2.70 -13.83
N ASN A 423 12.07 2.34 -12.66
CA ASN A 423 10.77 2.84 -12.22
C ASN A 423 10.97 4.26 -11.69
N VAL A 424 10.36 5.25 -12.33
CA VAL A 424 10.40 6.66 -11.91
C VAL A 424 9.09 6.97 -11.20
N THR A 425 9.16 7.11 -9.87
CA THR A 425 7.96 7.08 -9.01
C THR A 425 7.10 8.34 -9.08
N GLY A 426 7.64 9.43 -9.63
CA GLY A 426 7.01 10.75 -9.63
C GLY A 426 7.14 11.47 -8.28
N ASP A 427 7.95 10.95 -7.37
CA ASP A 427 8.33 11.62 -6.14
C ASP A 427 9.66 12.34 -6.32
N THR A 428 9.78 13.55 -5.79
CA THR A 428 11.04 14.30 -5.74
C THR A 428 11.76 13.99 -4.44
N TYR A 429 13.02 13.63 -4.56
CA TYR A 429 13.91 13.26 -3.46
C TYR A 429 15.25 13.99 -3.55
N VAL A 430 15.92 14.07 -2.44
CA VAL A 430 17.37 14.38 -2.35
C VAL A 430 18.05 13.15 -1.78
N ARG A 431 19.20 12.76 -2.38
CA ARG A 431 20.10 11.76 -1.80
C ARG A 431 21.23 12.48 -1.09
N ASP A 432 21.43 12.19 0.19
CA ASP A 432 22.55 12.73 0.95
C ASP A 432 23.86 11.99 0.62
N PRO A 433 25.05 12.60 0.82
CA PRO A 433 26.34 11.98 0.48
C PRO A 433 26.62 10.63 1.13
N ASP A 434 25.96 10.33 2.24
CA ASP A 434 26.05 9.05 2.96
C ASP A 434 24.93 8.06 2.56
N GLY A 435 24.20 8.36 1.48
CA GLY A 435 23.27 7.47 0.82
C GLY A 435 21.85 7.42 1.41
N TYR A 436 21.49 8.36 2.31
CA TYR A 436 20.11 8.50 2.77
C TYR A 436 19.26 9.28 1.78
N PHE A 437 18.01 8.87 1.68
CA PHE A 437 17.01 9.52 0.82
C PHE A 437 16.05 10.34 1.66
N ARG A 438 15.89 11.62 1.31
CA ARG A 438 14.97 12.55 1.96
C ARG A 438 13.89 12.99 0.97
N TYR A 439 12.64 12.80 1.36
CA TYR A 439 11.49 13.21 0.57
C TYR A 439 11.40 14.74 0.50
N VAL A 440 11.09 15.24 -0.68
CA VAL A 440 10.87 16.68 -0.92
C VAL A 440 9.40 16.97 -1.18
N ALA A 441 8.85 16.41 -2.25
CA ALA A 441 7.45 16.55 -2.64
C ALA A 441 7.09 15.54 -3.73
N ARG A 442 5.80 15.47 -4.10
CA ARG A 442 5.43 14.92 -5.40
C ARG A 442 5.87 15.91 -6.50
N ALA A 443 6.32 15.40 -7.63
CA ALA A 443 6.75 16.25 -8.74
C ALA A 443 5.60 17.14 -9.26
N ASP A 444 4.36 16.61 -9.24
CA ASP A 444 3.13 17.33 -9.62
C ASP A 444 2.56 18.23 -8.50
N ASP A 445 3.10 18.16 -7.28
CA ASP A 445 2.71 18.98 -6.12
C ASP A 445 3.75 20.08 -5.79
N MET A 446 4.84 20.17 -6.53
CA MET A 446 5.82 21.24 -6.35
C MET A 446 5.19 22.61 -6.66
N ILE A 447 5.33 23.54 -5.74
CA ILE A 447 4.77 24.89 -5.88
C ILE A 447 5.84 25.79 -6.53
N ILE A 448 5.53 26.36 -7.68
CA ILE A 448 6.43 27.31 -8.36
C ILE A 448 5.93 28.73 -8.10
N SER A 449 6.52 29.42 -7.12
CA SER A 449 6.14 30.77 -6.70
C SER A 449 7.23 31.78 -7.03
N ALA A 450 6.93 32.72 -7.92
CA ALA A 450 7.88 33.76 -8.38
C ALA A 450 9.24 33.18 -8.86
N GLY A 451 9.21 32.01 -9.53
CA GLY A 451 10.43 31.33 -10.01
C GLY A 451 11.14 30.45 -8.97
N TYR A 452 10.66 30.40 -7.74
CA TYR A 452 11.22 29.54 -6.70
C TYR A 452 10.39 28.26 -6.55
N ASN A 453 11.06 27.12 -6.44
CA ASN A 453 10.45 25.84 -6.09
C ASN A 453 10.23 25.77 -4.58
N VAL A 454 8.99 25.61 -4.16
CA VAL A 454 8.59 25.44 -2.77
C VAL A 454 7.96 24.06 -2.59
N ALA A 455 8.56 23.26 -1.73
CA ALA A 455 8.01 21.97 -1.34
C ALA A 455 6.95 22.17 -0.26
N GLY A 456 5.70 21.84 -0.56
CA GLY A 456 4.60 21.91 0.42
C GLY A 456 4.93 21.22 1.75
N PRO A 457 5.47 19.99 1.74
CA PRO A 457 5.83 19.26 2.96
C PRO A 457 6.82 19.98 3.89
N GLU A 458 7.74 20.78 3.36
CA GLU A 458 8.68 21.58 4.17
C GLU A 458 7.93 22.67 4.97
N VAL A 459 6.96 23.31 4.33
CA VAL A 459 6.12 24.32 4.99
C VAL A 459 5.15 23.67 5.98
N GLU A 460 4.60 22.50 5.62
CA GLU A 460 3.77 21.70 6.51
C GLU A 460 4.54 21.32 7.79
N GLU A 461 5.79 20.88 7.65
CA GLU A 461 6.64 20.51 8.78
C GLU A 461 6.90 21.70 9.72
N ALA A 462 7.13 22.90 9.17
CA ALA A 462 7.27 24.11 9.96
C ALA A 462 5.99 24.42 10.74
N LEU A 463 4.83 24.42 10.06
CA LEU A 463 3.53 24.68 10.71
C LEU A 463 3.19 23.65 11.78
N LEU A 464 3.53 22.39 11.59
CA LEU A 464 3.28 21.30 12.54
C LEU A 464 4.05 21.44 13.85
N ARG A 465 5.10 22.28 13.91
CA ARG A 465 5.82 22.61 15.16
C ARG A 465 5.06 23.62 16.04
N HIS A 466 4.08 24.33 15.46
CA HIS A 466 3.25 25.25 16.25
C HIS A 466 2.28 24.46 17.14
N PRO A 467 2.16 24.80 18.45
CA PRO A 467 1.36 24.03 19.41
C PRO A 467 -0.13 23.94 19.05
N ASP A 468 -0.68 24.96 18.40
CA ASP A 468 -2.10 25.02 18.05
C ASP A 468 -2.46 24.29 16.75
N VAL A 469 -1.49 23.74 16.00
CA VAL A 469 -1.72 23.09 14.72
C VAL A 469 -1.86 21.57 14.89
N ALA A 470 -3.05 21.04 14.58
CA ALA A 470 -3.30 19.58 14.57
C ALA A 470 -2.88 18.95 13.25
N GLU A 471 -3.35 19.47 12.12
CA GLU A 471 -2.98 18.99 10.79
C GLU A 471 -2.78 20.19 9.86
N THR A 472 -2.00 20.01 8.81
CA THR A 472 -1.85 21.02 7.77
C THR A 472 -1.57 20.39 6.42
N ALA A 473 -2.00 21.07 5.35
CA ALA A 473 -1.71 20.76 3.98
C ALA A 473 -1.36 22.03 3.21
N VAL A 474 -0.28 22.00 2.46
CA VAL A 474 0.20 23.15 1.70
C VAL A 474 0.13 22.87 0.20
N VAL A 475 -0.48 23.80 -0.53
CA VAL A 475 -0.63 23.70 -1.99
C VAL A 475 -0.28 25.02 -2.68
N GLY A 476 0.04 24.92 -3.97
CA GLY A 476 0.12 26.10 -4.86
C GLY A 476 -1.28 26.47 -5.35
N ARG A 477 -1.62 27.74 -5.30
CA ARG A 477 -2.81 28.30 -5.96
C ARG A 477 -2.37 29.32 -7.01
N PRO A 478 -3.00 29.31 -8.21
CA PRO A 478 -2.67 30.26 -9.27
C PRO A 478 -2.71 31.73 -8.80
N ASP A 479 -1.73 32.52 -9.24
CA ASP A 479 -1.59 33.94 -8.96
C ASP A 479 -1.03 34.65 -10.19
N GLU A 480 -1.62 35.78 -10.57
CA GLU A 480 -1.28 36.49 -11.81
C GLU A 480 0.14 37.05 -11.81
N LEU A 481 0.68 37.43 -10.66
CA LEU A 481 2.01 38.04 -10.54
C LEU A 481 3.12 37.02 -10.29
N ARG A 482 2.81 35.91 -9.61
CA ARG A 482 3.80 34.96 -9.10
C ARG A 482 3.73 33.60 -9.77
N GLY A 483 2.79 33.40 -10.68
CA GLY A 483 2.45 32.08 -11.21
C GLY A 483 1.65 31.26 -10.19
N GLN A 484 2.20 31.06 -9.00
CA GLN A 484 1.51 30.47 -7.85
C GLN A 484 1.86 31.17 -6.56
N ILE A 485 0.94 31.14 -5.59
CA ILE A 485 1.19 31.48 -4.19
C ILE A 485 1.12 30.22 -3.32
N VAL A 486 1.88 30.23 -2.24
CA VAL A 486 1.84 29.18 -1.21
C VAL A 486 0.61 29.40 -0.32
N VAL A 487 -0.29 28.43 -0.27
CA VAL A 487 -1.50 28.45 0.58
C VAL A 487 -1.43 27.28 1.55
N ALA A 488 -1.58 27.57 2.85
CA ALA A 488 -1.62 26.56 3.88
C ALA A 488 -3.05 26.38 4.39
N TYR A 489 -3.54 25.13 4.36
CA TYR A 489 -4.77 24.71 5.00
C TYR A 489 -4.43 24.11 6.36
N VAL A 490 -5.03 24.62 7.42
CA VAL A 490 -4.68 24.26 8.80
C VAL A 490 -5.91 23.75 9.53
N VAL A 491 -5.79 22.60 10.16
CA VAL A 491 -6.76 22.09 11.14
C VAL A 491 -6.22 22.43 12.53
N PRO A 492 -6.92 23.28 13.31
CA PRO A 492 -6.52 23.60 14.67
C PRO A 492 -6.61 22.39 15.61
N ARG A 493 -5.83 22.39 16.69
CA ARG A 493 -6.07 21.44 17.80
C ARG A 493 -7.38 21.76 18.48
N GLU A 494 -7.98 20.76 19.09
CA GLU A 494 -9.21 20.90 19.84
C GLU A 494 -9.06 21.99 20.93
N GLY A 495 -9.96 22.95 20.93
CA GLY A 495 -9.94 24.10 21.86
C GLY A 495 -8.97 25.24 21.47
N ALA A 496 -8.09 25.05 20.51
CA ALA A 496 -7.20 26.09 20.01
C ALA A 496 -7.92 27.01 18.98
N ARG A 497 -7.54 28.28 18.98
CA ARG A 497 -7.98 29.28 17.99
C ARG A 497 -6.77 30.01 17.44
N PRO A 498 -5.96 29.38 16.61
CA PRO A 498 -4.78 30.04 16.06
C PRO A 498 -5.17 31.20 15.15
N ASP A 499 -4.38 32.24 15.17
CA ASP A 499 -4.49 33.39 14.29
C ASP A 499 -3.58 33.22 13.07
N ALA A 500 -4.08 33.52 11.87
CA ALA A 500 -3.36 33.30 10.62
C ALA A 500 -2.08 34.13 10.52
N ASP A 501 -2.08 35.36 11.05
CA ASP A 501 -0.89 36.24 11.03
C ASP A 501 0.19 35.71 11.97
N ARG A 502 -0.21 35.24 13.16
CA ARG A 502 0.73 34.61 14.11
C ARG A 502 1.35 33.34 13.53
N LEU A 503 0.59 32.51 12.86
CA LEU A 503 1.13 31.32 12.18
C LEU A 503 2.08 31.72 11.04
N ARG A 504 1.78 32.75 10.27
CA ARG A 504 2.70 33.27 9.24
C ARG A 504 4.01 33.80 9.84
N GLU A 505 3.93 34.57 10.90
CA GLU A 505 5.13 35.07 11.61
C GLU A 505 5.95 33.92 12.21
N PHE A 506 5.30 32.91 12.77
CA PHE A 506 5.97 31.69 13.23
C PHE A 506 6.75 31.02 12.10
N VAL A 507 6.12 30.78 10.94
CA VAL A 507 6.79 30.17 9.78
C VAL A 507 7.92 31.03 9.24
N LYS A 508 7.80 32.38 9.26
CA LYS A 508 8.90 33.28 8.87
C LYS A 508 10.13 33.17 9.78
N GLY A 509 9.93 32.82 11.04
CA GLY A 509 11.03 32.53 11.96
C GLY A 509 11.74 31.21 11.68
N GLU A 510 11.06 30.28 10.97
CA GLU A 510 11.54 28.93 10.70
C GLU A 510 12.06 28.75 9.26
N LEU A 511 11.47 29.45 8.28
CA LEU A 511 11.76 29.30 6.86
C LEU A 511 12.07 30.63 6.18
N VAL A 512 12.79 30.55 5.05
CA VAL A 512 13.06 31.72 4.21
C VAL A 512 11.77 32.36 3.67
N PRO A 513 11.70 33.68 3.51
CA PRO A 513 10.46 34.42 3.23
C PRO A 513 9.65 33.95 2.02
N TYR A 514 10.30 33.45 0.95
CA TYR A 514 9.59 33.02 -0.25
C TYR A 514 8.84 31.69 -0.05
N LYS A 515 9.16 30.89 0.97
CA LYS A 515 8.47 29.66 1.34
C LYS A 515 7.28 29.90 2.26
N CYS A 516 7.19 31.08 2.88
CA CYS A 516 6.11 31.38 3.83
C CYS A 516 4.74 31.43 3.14
N PRO A 517 3.69 30.84 3.74
CA PRO A 517 2.35 30.89 3.20
C PRO A 517 1.87 32.35 3.04
N ARG A 518 1.34 32.65 1.86
CA ARG A 518 0.65 33.95 1.61
C ARG A 518 -0.74 33.96 2.20
N GLU A 519 -1.34 32.79 2.27
CA GLU A 519 -2.68 32.60 2.80
C GLU A 519 -2.71 31.37 3.71
N ILE A 520 -3.44 31.50 4.81
CA ILE A 520 -3.75 30.40 5.73
C ILE A 520 -5.26 30.29 5.82
N VAL A 521 -5.77 29.08 5.54
CA VAL A 521 -7.20 28.76 5.57
C VAL A 521 -7.42 27.71 6.66
N PHE A 522 -8.37 27.97 7.56
CA PHE A 522 -8.71 27.02 8.61
C PHE A 522 -9.81 26.09 8.14
N LEU A 523 -9.66 24.79 8.45
CA LEU A 523 -10.62 23.73 8.14
C LEU A 523 -10.86 22.88 9.39
N ASP A 524 -12.05 22.27 9.47
CA ASP A 524 -12.36 21.28 10.50
C ASP A 524 -11.65 19.94 10.23
N ALA A 525 -11.43 19.59 8.95
CA ALA A 525 -10.71 18.40 8.53
C ALA A 525 -10.11 18.56 7.13
N LEU A 526 -8.98 17.91 6.87
CA LEU A 526 -8.38 17.85 5.53
C LEU A 526 -9.08 16.78 4.65
N PRO A 527 -9.27 17.05 3.33
CA PRO A 527 -9.86 16.08 2.42
C PRO A 527 -8.91 14.89 2.20
N ARG A 528 -9.42 13.68 2.42
CA ARG A 528 -8.65 12.44 2.30
C ARG A 528 -9.36 11.42 1.40
N THR A 529 -8.58 10.51 0.82
CA THR A 529 -9.09 9.31 0.15
C THR A 529 -9.60 8.29 1.19
N ALA A 530 -10.28 7.25 0.71
CA ALA A 530 -10.67 6.11 1.55
C ALA A 530 -9.47 5.40 2.21
N THR A 531 -8.26 5.53 1.63
CA THR A 531 -7.01 5.00 2.19
C THR A 531 -6.31 5.96 3.15
N GLY A 532 -6.90 7.13 3.44
CA GLY A 532 -6.33 8.15 4.31
C GLY A 532 -5.39 9.16 3.62
N LYS A 533 -5.06 8.97 2.34
CA LYS A 533 -4.16 9.88 1.61
C LYS A 533 -4.81 11.25 1.40
N LEU A 534 -4.03 12.30 1.65
CA LEU A 534 -4.42 13.68 1.42
C LEU A 534 -4.73 13.96 -0.06
N GLN A 535 -5.89 14.58 -0.31
CA GLN A 535 -6.36 14.96 -1.66
C GLN A 535 -6.03 16.43 -1.95
N ARG A 536 -4.75 16.76 -2.18
CA ARG A 536 -4.29 18.15 -2.44
C ARG A 536 -5.00 18.80 -3.63
N PHE A 537 -5.41 18.03 -4.64
CA PHE A 537 -6.12 18.57 -5.79
C PHE A 537 -7.45 19.24 -5.41
N ARG A 538 -8.15 18.74 -4.38
CA ARG A 538 -9.37 19.38 -3.86
C ARG A 538 -9.09 20.72 -3.20
N LEU A 539 -7.95 20.84 -2.51
CA LEU A 539 -7.54 22.09 -1.87
C LEU A 539 -7.14 23.16 -2.88
N ARG A 540 -6.60 22.77 -4.05
CA ARG A 540 -6.23 23.69 -5.12
C ARG A 540 -7.44 24.34 -5.79
N THR A 541 -8.59 23.68 -5.80
CA THR A 541 -9.83 24.12 -6.47
C THR A 541 -10.81 24.80 -5.53
N GLN A 542 -10.53 24.85 -4.23
CA GLN A 542 -11.37 25.59 -3.29
C GLN A 542 -11.29 27.10 -3.56
N PRO A 543 -12.43 27.79 -3.73
CA PRO A 543 -12.42 29.25 -3.85
C PRO A 543 -11.84 29.88 -2.56
N PRO A 544 -11.25 31.11 -2.66
CA PRO A 544 -10.85 31.86 -1.49
C PRO A 544 -12.05 31.96 -0.55
N GLN A 545 -11.86 31.60 0.72
CA GLN A 545 -12.87 32.00 1.71
C GLN A 545 -12.76 33.52 1.85
N GLU A 546 -13.86 34.22 1.56
CA GLU A 546 -13.94 35.65 1.90
C GLU A 546 -13.64 35.81 3.40
N PRO A 547 -12.81 36.79 3.79
CA PRO A 547 -12.61 37.06 5.21
C PRO A 547 -13.99 37.33 5.81
N GLY A 548 -14.40 36.48 6.76
CA GLY A 548 -15.65 36.69 7.49
C GLY A 548 -15.64 38.06 8.14
N PRO A 549 -16.83 38.69 8.28
CA PRO A 549 -16.96 40.06 8.79
C PRO A 549 -16.42 40.25 10.20
#